data_8dc830615ee17c11fa698a1353bfbca4
#
_entry.id   8dc830615ee17c11fa698a1353bfbca4
#
_cell.length_a   1.000
_cell.length_b   1.000
_cell.length_c   1.000
_cell.angle_alpha   90.00
_cell.angle_beta   90.00
_cell.angle_gamma   90.00
#
_symmetry.space_group_name_H-M   'P 1'
#
loop_
_entity.id
_entity.type
_entity.pdbx_description
1 polymer ?
#
loop_
_entity_poly.entity_id
_entity_poly.type
_entity_poly.pdbx_seq_one_letter_code
_entity_poly.pdbx_strand_id
1 'polypeptide(L)'
;MEYNQPSQIVKDLMFGNEAKDKVIKGVEKLNNAVKSTLGASGKCVVYEDALGKPVITKDGVTVAQSVVLYDPVENIGATLIKEAANNTVKEAGDGTTTATVLAHSLLETVEKTKYDSLREVKEGIKSGTDKVVKFLERKSKAVDNSLLTHVSTISTNNDKELGEIISQAYKEVGKDGVVLMEESPTGETYVDVVDGVQIDSGLTSQYLVTDKDRNVAELDNPLVLISSSIIPNIRRIQNILEHCIKSGRSLLIIADLDQQPKAALLANKVKGNIKVNIVDLPGFGPTKQDTIEDLAMVLGAKIINEELGDDFDLVDTDCLGEAVKVVTDDKKTVFTVNKNGKDLEERVTRIKKQIAKEDKNPYIRKKLEQRLAILAGSVAIVFVGANSKIELKEKKDRVEDAIYATKAALQEGIVSGGGVALLNASTTIKPANIGEKILFEAIRKPFETILDNANIAYPKKLNLGQGVNVVTGKKVNMIRAGII
;
A
#
# COMPACT_ATOMS: atom_id res chain seq x y z
N MET A 1 22.17 45.56 4.91
CA MET A 1 21.82 44.17 5.23
C MET A 1 20.39 44.17 5.73
N GLU A 2 19.43 43.98 4.81
CA GLU A 2 18.02 43.79 5.19
C GLU A 2 17.86 42.37 5.68
N TYR A 3 17.56 42.22 6.96
CA TYR A 3 17.13 40.95 7.54
C TYR A 3 15.78 40.62 6.93
N ASN A 4 15.74 39.63 6.01
CA ASN A 4 14.53 38.96 5.58
C ASN A 4 13.91 38.32 6.83
N GLN A 5 12.97 39.00 7.47
CA GLN A 5 12.08 38.35 8.45
C GLN A 5 11.26 37.33 7.69
N PRO A 6 11.14 36.08 8.20
CA PRO A 6 10.25 35.11 7.60
C PRO A 6 8.86 35.74 7.54
N SER A 7 8.24 35.73 6.38
CA SER A 7 6.89 36.27 6.16
C SER A 7 5.97 35.66 7.20
N GLN A 8 5.53 36.44 8.18
CA GLN A 8 4.52 35.97 9.14
C GLN A 8 3.23 35.77 8.37
N ILE A 9 2.80 34.51 8.28
CA ILE A 9 1.50 34.18 7.71
C ILE A 9 0.46 34.67 8.72
N VAL A 10 -0.27 35.71 8.35
CA VAL A 10 -1.41 36.20 9.13
C VAL A 10 -2.47 35.09 9.10
N LYS A 11 -2.84 34.58 10.28
CA LYS A 11 -3.87 33.54 10.41
C LYS A 11 -5.19 34.20 10.79
N ASP A 12 -6.23 33.89 10.05
CA ASP A 12 -7.61 34.19 10.46
C ASP A 12 -8.03 33.13 11.49
N LEU A 13 -8.47 33.60 12.66
CA LEU A 13 -8.81 32.73 13.78
C LEU A 13 -10.35 32.69 13.95
N MET A 14 -10.90 31.49 13.89
CA MET A 14 -12.32 31.24 14.08
C MET A 14 -12.54 30.29 15.27
N PHE A 15 -13.53 30.54 16.10
CA PHE A 15 -13.78 29.83 17.35
C PHE A 15 -15.24 29.43 17.51
N GLY A 16 -15.50 28.51 18.47
CA GLY A 16 -16.82 28.14 18.90
C GLY A 16 -17.60 27.35 17.87
N ASN A 17 -18.93 27.53 17.89
CA ASN A 17 -19.84 26.76 17.04
C ASN A 17 -19.69 27.09 15.56
N GLU A 18 -19.42 28.35 15.23
CA GLU A 18 -19.23 28.75 13.84
C GLU A 18 -18.06 28.02 13.18
N ALA A 19 -16.91 27.91 13.86
CA ALA A 19 -15.78 27.14 13.39
C ALA A 19 -16.12 25.65 13.24
N LYS A 20 -16.81 25.08 14.23
CA LYS A 20 -17.24 23.68 14.21
C LYS A 20 -18.18 23.40 13.02
N ASP A 21 -19.19 24.24 12.83
CA ASP A 21 -20.18 24.06 11.76
C ASP A 21 -19.54 24.12 10.37
N LYS A 22 -18.60 25.04 10.16
CA LYS A 22 -17.84 25.12 8.91
C LYS A 22 -16.96 23.89 8.67
N VAL A 23 -16.24 23.40 9.69
CA VAL A 23 -15.44 22.17 9.58
C VAL A 23 -16.32 20.99 9.20
N ILE A 24 -17.45 20.80 9.88
CA ILE A 24 -18.39 19.71 9.58
C ILE A 24 -18.94 19.84 8.15
N LYS A 25 -19.30 21.04 7.72
CA LYS A 25 -19.76 21.30 6.35
C LYS A 25 -18.69 20.96 5.30
N GLY A 26 -17.41 21.20 5.60
CA GLY A 26 -16.31 20.77 4.75
C GLY A 26 -16.21 19.25 4.63
N VAL A 27 -16.35 18.54 5.76
CA VAL A 27 -16.42 17.06 5.77
C VAL A 27 -17.63 16.56 4.99
N GLU A 28 -18.80 17.17 5.13
CA GLU A 28 -20.02 16.80 4.40
C GLU A 28 -19.86 16.97 2.89
N LYS A 29 -19.28 18.10 2.44
CA LYS A 29 -19.01 18.35 1.02
C LYS A 29 -18.09 17.29 0.42
N LEU A 30 -17.00 16.96 1.10
CA LEU A 30 -16.10 15.90 0.68
C LEU A 30 -16.81 14.54 0.63
N ASN A 31 -17.52 14.18 1.70
CA ASN A 31 -18.27 12.92 1.76
C ASN A 31 -19.31 12.83 0.62
N ASN A 32 -20.03 13.91 0.31
CA ASN A 32 -21.02 13.92 -0.77
C ASN A 32 -20.41 13.70 -2.15
N ALA A 33 -19.18 14.17 -2.38
CA ALA A 33 -18.44 13.88 -3.61
C ALA A 33 -18.03 12.40 -3.67
N VAL A 34 -17.45 11.86 -2.59
CA VAL A 34 -16.84 10.53 -2.56
C VAL A 34 -17.88 9.41 -2.41
N LYS A 35 -18.90 9.56 -1.54
CA LYS A 35 -19.88 8.48 -1.24
C LYS A 35 -20.64 7.97 -2.47
N SER A 36 -20.76 8.81 -3.51
CA SER A 36 -21.47 8.43 -4.74
C SER A 36 -20.75 7.32 -5.52
N THR A 37 -19.46 7.11 -5.28
CA THR A 37 -18.66 6.06 -5.92
C THR A 37 -18.75 4.71 -5.22
N LEU A 38 -19.33 4.66 -4.00
CA LEU A 38 -19.31 3.47 -3.15
C LEU A 38 -20.21 2.34 -3.68
N GLY A 39 -19.65 1.14 -3.77
CA GLY A 39 -20.36 -0.10 -4.10
C GLY A 39 -20.52 -0.36 -5.59
N ALA A 40 -21.09 -1.55 -5.93
CA ALA A 40 -21.22 -1.99 -7.32
C ALA A 40 -22.08 -1.09 -8.21
N SER A 41 -23.00 -0.32 -7.61
CA SER A 41 -23.82 0.71 -8.29
C SER A 41 -23.23 2.13 -8.12
N GLY A 42 -21.97 2.22 -7.72
CA GLY A 42 -21.26 3.49 -7.61
C GLY A 42 -21.17 4.22 -8.95
N LYS A 43 -21.29 5.54 -8.89
CA LYS A 43 -21.33 6.43 -10.07
C LYS A 43 -19.93 6.97 -10.36
N CYS A 44 -19.66 7.31 -11.63
CA CYS A 44 -18.50 8.11 -11.99
C CYS A 44 -18.68 9.56 -11.50
N VAL A 45 -17.58 10.14 -11.05
CA VAL A 45 -17.48 11.56 -10.76
C VAL A 45 -16.70 12.23 -11.89
N VAL A 46 -17.15 13.41 -12.31
CA VAL A 46 -16.48 14.23 -13.32
C VAL A 46 -16.00 15.51 -12.66
N TYR A 47 -14.73 15.83 -12.81
CA TYR A 47 -14.13 17.07 -12.31
C TYR A 47 -13.09 17.60 -13.28
N GLU A 48 -12.68 18.86 -13.13
CA GLU A 48 -11.58 19.46 -13.89
C GLU A 48 -10.27 19.32 -13.13
N ASP A 49 -9.21 18.89 -13.84
CA ASP A 49 -7.86 18.88 -13.29
C ASP A 49 -7.27 20.31 -13.17
N ALA A 50 -6.05 20.42 -12.66
CA ALA A 50 -5.36 21.70 -12.52
C ALA A 50 -5.09 22.42 -13.86
N LEU A 51 -5.25 21.74 -14.99
CA LEU A 51 -5.09 22.27 -16.35
C LEU A 51 -6.43 22.58 -17.04
N GLY A 52 -7.57 22.43 -16.32
CA GLY A 52 -8.91 22.62 -16.86
C GLY A 52 -9.40 21.48 -17.76
N LYS A 53 -8.79 20.30 -17.70
CA LYS A 53 -9.23 19.12 -18.45
C LYS A 53 -10.23 18.31 -17.67
N PRO A 54 -11.31 17.80 -18.31
CA PRO A 54 -12.26 16.93 -17.64
C PRO A 54 -11.61 15.57 -17.31
N VAL A 55 -11.73 15.16 -16.04
CA VAL A 55 -11.34 13.84 -15.54
C VAL A 55 -12.59 13.10 -15.13
N ILE A 56 -12.72 11.86 -15.56
CA ILE A 56 -13.82 10.96 -15.21
C ILE A 56 -13.22 9.80 -14.41
N THR A 57 -13.69 9.61 -13.19
CA THR A 57 -13.19 8.53 -12.34
C THR A 57 -14.29 7.95 -11.46
N LYS A 58 -14.12 6.69 -11.03
CA LYS A 58 -14.87 6.03 -9.97
C LYS A 58 -14.05 5.85 -8.71
N ASP A 59 -12.75 6.10 -8.80
CA ASP A 59 -11.86 5.95 -7.66
C ASP A 59 -12.12 7.04 -6.61
N GLY A 60 -12.42 6.60 -5.39
CA GLY A 60 -12.72 7.47 -4.26
C GLY A 60 -11.49 8.26 -3.78
N VAL A 61 -10.26 7.73 -3.95
CA VAL A 61 -9.02 8.42 -3.60
C VAL A 61 -8.82 9.64 -4.49
N THR A 62 -8.87 9.42 -5.79
CA THR A 62 -8.72 10.46 -6.82
C THR A 62 -9.78 11.55 -6.65
N VAL A 63 -11.05 11.15 -6.42
CA VAL A 63 -12.14 12.11 -6.15
C VAL A 63 -11.85 12.90 -4.87
N ALA A 64 -11.47 12.23 -3.77
CA ALA A 64 -11.18 12.91 -2.51
C ALA A 64 -10.05 13.93 -2.66
N GLN A 65 -8.97 13.57 -3.35
CA GLN A 65 -7.81 14.45 -3.56
C GLN A 65 -8.15 15.67 -4.41
N SER A 66 -9.03 15.53 -5.41
CA SER A 66 -9.42 16.63 -6.30
C SER A 66 -10.27 17.71 -5.60
N VAL A 67 -10.97 17.39 -4.50
CA VAL A 67 -11.84 18.33 -3.79
C VAL A 67 -11.01 19.38 -3.06
N VAL A 68 -11.05 20.61 -3.52
CA VAL A 68 -10.52 21.80 -2.82
C VAL A 68 -11.67 22.77 -2.61
N LEU A 69 -11.90 23.18 -1.37
CA LEU A 69 -13.02 24.06 -1.03
C LEU A 69 -12.56 25.51 -0.94
N TYR A 70 -13.44 26.42 -1.39
CA TYR A 70 -13.17 27.85 -1.41
C TYR A 70 -13.02 28.46 -0.01
N ASP A 71 -13.88 28.06 0.95
CA ASP A 71 -13.78 28.52 2.34
C ASP A 71 -12.61 27.78 3.02
N PRO A 72 -11.59 28.49 3.56
CA PRO A 72 -10.43 27.87 4.16
C PRO A 72 -10.76 26.96 5.36
N VAL A 73 -11.79 27.31 6.16
CA VAL A 73 -12.20 26.55 7.34
C VAL A 73 -12.94 25.28 6.94
N GLU A 74 -13.81 25.35 5.94
CA GLU A 74 -14.42 24.14 5.34
C GLU A 74 -13.34 23.25 4.74
N ASN A 75 -12.34 23.83 4.06
CA ASN A 75 -11.25 23.07 3.45
C ASN A 75 -10.39 22.35 4.50
N ILE A 76 -10.21 22.90 5.71
CA ILE A 76 -9.57 22.19 6.82
C ILE A 76 -10.32 20.92 7.14
N GLY A 77 -11.66 20.98 7.25
CA GLY A 77 -12.51 19.80 7.52
C GLY A 77 -12.34 18.72 6.44
N ALA A 78 -12.38 19.11 5.17
CA ALA A 78 -12.14 18.20 4.06
C ALA A 78 -10.74 17.58 4.12
N THR A 79 -9.70 18.37 4.41
CA THR A 79 -8.30 17.90 4.48
C THR A 79 -8.10 16.85 5.58
N LEU A 80 -8.69 17.05 6.76
CA LEU A 80 -8.60 16.07 7.86
C LEU A 80 -9.16 14.70 7.47
N ILE A 81 -10.27 14.68 6.76
CA ILE A 81 -10.86 13.40 6.30
C ILE A 81 -10.05 12.78 5.16
N LYS A 82 -9.50 13.59 4.26
CA LYS A 82 -8.57 13.11 3.22
C LYS A 82 -7.36 12.40 3.84
N GLU A 83 -6.77 13.00 4.88
CA GLU A 83 -5.63 12.40 5.57
C GLU A 83 -5.99 11.07 6.22
N ALA A 84 -7.14 10.98 6.90
CA ALA A 84 -7.63 9.74 7.47
C ALA A 84 -7.88 8.66 6.39
N ALA A 85 -8.46 9.04 5.24
CA ALA A 85 -8.68 8.14 4.12
C ALA A 85 -7.37 7.65 3.48
N ASN A 86 -6.39 8.55 3.30
CA ASN A 86 -5.07 8.20 2.78
C ASN A 86 -4.31 7.23 3.70
N ASN A 87 -4.44 7.39 5.02
CA ASN A 87 -3.84 6.44 5.96
C ASN A 87 -4.45 5.04 5.82
N THR A 88 -5.75 4.93 5.54
CA THR A 88 -6.41 3.64 5.29
C THR A 88 -5.81 2.96 4.04
N VAL A 89 -5.59 3.71 2.95
CA VAL A 89 -4.95 3.16 1.75
C VAL A 89 -3.53 2.68 2.02
N LYS A 90 -2.74 3.46 2.75
CA LYS A 90 -1.35 3.07 3.08
C LYS A 90 -1.27 1.76 3.88
N GLU A 91 -2.25 1.49 4.72
CA GLU A 91 -2.26 0.30 5.58
C GLU A 91 -2.97 -0.90 4.94
N ALA A 92 -4.11 -0.66 4.28
CA ALA A 92 -4.98 -1.71 3.74
C ALA A 92 -5.01 -1.78 2.20
N GLY A 93 -4.45 -0.79 1.52
CA GLY A 93 -4.42 -0.71 0.04
C GLY A 93 -5.74 -0.27 -0.61
N ASP A 94 -6.85 -0.28 0.14
CA ASP A 94 -8.19 0.09 -0.33
C ASP A 94 -9.03 0.61 0.85
N GLY A 95 -10.27 1.01 0.58
CA GLY A 95 -11.24 1.40 1.61
C GLY A 95 -11.36 2.90 1.87
N THR A 96 -10.77 3.76 1.03
CA THR A 96 -10.82 5.22 1.14
C THR A 96 -12.25 5.75 1.23
N THR A 97 -13.10 5.31 0.31
CA THR A 97 -14.52 5.71 0.27
C THR A 97 -15.25 5.27 1.52
N THR A 98 -15.02 4.04 1.99
CA THR A 98 -15.60 3.53 3.22
C THR A 98 -15.15 4.32 4.45
N ALA A 99 -13.85 4.64 4.55
CA ALA A 99 -13.28 5.43 5.63
C ALA A 99 -13.89 6.85 5.67
N THR A 100 -14.04 7.49 4.51
CA THR A 100 -14.67 8.81 4.37
C THR A 100 -16.13 8.79 4.85
N VAL A 101 -16.90 7.79 4.41
CA VAL A 101 -18.31 7.62 4.81
C VAL A 101 -18.44 7.36 6.31
N LEU A 102 -17.56 6.51 6.87
CA LEU A 102 -17.54 6.22 8.31
C LEU A 102 -17.19 7.46 9.14
N ALA A 103 -16.17 8.21 8.75
CA ALA A 103 -15.75 9.41 9.46
C ALA A 103 -16.85 10.49 9.46
N HIS A 104 -17.47 10.72 8.30
CA HIS A 104 -18.62 11.65 8.21
C HIS A 104 -19.78 11.17 9.08
N SER A 105 -20.18 9.90 8.97
CA SER A 105 -21.29 9.35 9.74
C SER A 105 -21.06 9.42 11.25
N LEU A 106 -19.82 9.20 11.68
CA LEU A 106 -19.45 9.31 13.10
C LEU A 106 -19.64 10.74 13.60
N LEU A 107 -19.14 11.73 12.85
CA LEU A 107 -19.31 13.15 13.19
C LEU A 107 -20.79 13.55 13.21
N GLU A 108 -21.56 13.16 12.19
CA GLU A 108 -22.99 13.42 12.08
C GLU A 108 -23.77 12.81 13.27
N THR A 109 -23.42 11.58 13.67
CA THR A 109 -24.08 10.90 14.79
C THR A 109 -23.72 11.53 16.13
N VAL A 110 -22.44 11.96 16.32
CA VAL A 110 -22.02 12.72 17.51
C VAL A 110 -22.81 14.03 17.61
N GLU A 111 -23.00 14.75 16.53
CA GLU A 111 -23.72 16.02 16.50
C GLU A 111 -25.20 15.88 16.83
N LYS A 112 -25.87 14.84 16.33
CA LYS A 112 -27.27 14.55 16.56
C LYS A 112 -27.55 13.97 17.95
N THR A 113 -26.54 13.46 18.64
CA THR A 113 -26.71 12.78 19.94
C THR A 113 -26.42 13.75 21.09
N LYS A 114 -27.29 13.81 22.07
CA LYS A 114 -27.04 14.55 23.32
C LYS A 114 -26.11 13.73 24.22
N TYR A 115 -25.07 14.36 24.72
CA TYR A 115 -24.13 13.77 25.67
C TYR A 115 -23.66 14.82 26.69
N ASP A 116 -23.28 14.35 27.88
CA ASP A 116 -22.84 15.22 28.97
C ASP A 116 -21.33 15.49 28.91
N SER A 117 -20.54 14.54 28.42
CA SER A 117 -19.08 14.62 28.37
C SER A 117 -18.52 14.15 27.03
N LEU A 118 -17.80 15.05 26.34
CA LEU A 118 -17.08 14.70 25.11
C LEU A 118 -15.96 13.66 25.36
N ARG A 119 -15.38 13.68 26.57
CA ARG A 119 -14.36 12.70 26.98
C ARG A 119 -14.95 11.28 27.02
N GLU A 120 -16.10 11.11 27.65
CA GLU A 120 -16.79 9.81 27.70
C GLU A 120 -17.18 9.32 26.30
N VAL A 121 -17.60 10.23 25.41
CA VAL A 121 -17.88 9.88 24.02
C VAL A 121 -16.61 9.35 23.34
N LYS A 122 -15.46 10.04 23.46
CA LYS A 122 -14.19 9.60 22.87
C LYS A 122 -13.72 8.26 23.41
N GLU A 123 -13.74 8.08 24.74
CA GLU A 123 -13.36 6.82 25.39
C GLU A 123 -14.30 5.68 24.97
N GLY A 124 -15.61 5.95 24.87
CA GLY A 124 -16.59 5.00 24.40
C GLY A 124 -16.43 4.63 22.92
N ILE A 125 -16.13 5.57 22.04
CA ILE A 125 -15.81 5.29 20.64
C ILE A 125 -14.59 4.38 20.54
N LYS A 126 -13.52 4.68 21.27
CA LYS A 126 -12.31 3.85 21.30
C LYS A 126 -12.61 2.42 21.77
N SER A 127 -13.29 2.28 22.90
CA SER A 127 -13.72 0.97 23.44
C SER A 127 -14.61 0.22 22.46
N GLY A 128 -15.54 0.91 21.82
CA GLY A 128 -16.42 0.34 20.80
C GLY A 128 -15.67 -0.14 19.58
N THR A 129 -14.67 0.63 19.10
CA THR A 129 -13.80 0.24 17.98
C THR A 129 -13.06 -1.05 18.31
N ASP A 130 -12.46 -1.18 19.49
CA ASP A 130 -11.78 -2.41 19.92
C ASP A 130 -12.72 -3.63 19.91
N LYS A 131 -14.00 -3.43 20.32
CA LYS A 131 -15.01 -4.50 20.26
C LYS A 131 -15.38 -4.89 18.83
N VAL A 132 -15.51 -3.90 17.93
CA VAL A 132 -15.81 -4.13 16.51
C VAL A 132 -14.67 -4.87 15.84
N VAL A 133 -13.41 -4.44 16.03
CA VAL A 133 -12.23 -5.11 15.50
C VAL A 133 -12.18 -6.57 15.95
N LYS A 134 -12.30 -6.85 17.24
CA LYS A 134 -12.35 -8.22 17.78
C LYS A 134 -13.54 -9.05 17.25
N PHE A 135 -14.64 -8.40 16.90
CA PHE A 135 -15.78 -9.07 16.27
C PHE A 135 -15.43 -9.46 14.83
N LEU A 136 -14.82 -8.54 14.05
CA LEU A 136 -14.40 -8.78 12.67
C LEU A 136 -13.34 -9.87 12.59
N GLU A 137 -12.31 -9.84 13.44
CA GLU A 137 -11.27 -10.87 13.54
C GLU A 137 -11.88 -12.27 13.77
N ARG A 138 -12.81 -12.38 14.72
CA ARG A 138 -13.52 -13.65 15.00
C ARG A 138 -14.42 -14.11 13.85
N LYS A 139 -14.86 -13.22 12.96
CA LYS A 139 -15.72 -13.53 11.82
C LYS A 139 -14.95 -13.64 10.52
N SER A 140 -13.69 -13.25 10.52
CA SER A 140 -12.80 -13.44 9.39
C SER A 140 -12.64 -14.93 9.04
N LYS A 141 -12.59 -15.21 7.74
CA LYS A 141 -12.36 -16.54 7.18
C LYS A 141 -11.12 -16.51 6.32
N ALA A 142 -10.26 -17.51 6.50
CA ALA A 142 -9.11 -17.69 5.64
C ALA A 142 -9.55 -17.84 4.16
N VAL A 143 -8.76 -17.31 3.26
CA VAL A 143 -9.01 -17.34 1.83
C VAL A 143 -8.46 -18.64 1.25
N ASP A 144 -9.30 -19.37 0.56
CA ASP A 144 -8.93 -20.50 -0.30
C ASP A 144 -8.81 -20.05 -1.78
N ASN A 145 -8.37 -20.94 -2.65
CA ASN A 145 -8.16 -20.62 -4.06
C ASN A 145 -9.44 -20.17 -4.80
N SER A 146 -10.61 -20.58 -4.35
CA SER A 146 -11.90 -20.18 -4.95
C SER A 146 -12.29 -18.77 -4.49
N LEU A 147 -12.12 -18.50 -3.22
CA LEU A 147 -12.38 -17.18 -2.63
C LEU A 147 -11.37 -16.14 -3.12
N LEU A 148 -10.14 -16.53 -3.42
CA LEU A 148 -9.11 -15.64 -3.96
C LEU A 148 -9.56 -14.97 -5.27
N THR A 149 -10.12 -15.75 -6.19
CA THR A 149 -10.65 -15.21 -7.46
C THR A 149 -11.83 -14.26 -7.20
N HIS A 150 -12.69 -14.55 -6.21
CA HIS A 150 -13.77 -13.64 -5.85
C HIS A 150 -13.25 -12.30 -5.27
N VAL A 151 -12.23 -12.35 -4.38
CA VAL A 151 -11.59 -11.13 -3.85
C VAL A 151 -11.07 -10.28 -4.99
N SER A 152 -10.22 -10.84 -5.83
CA SER A 152 -9.61 -10.13 -6.96
C SER A 152 -10.66 -9.55 -7.92
N THR A 153 -11.73 -10.32 -8.23
CA THR A 153 -12.80 -9.86 -9.13
C THR A 153 -13.59 -8.70 -8.55
N ILE A 154 -13.89 -8.71 -7.25
CA ILE A 154 -14.61 -7.59 -6.62
C ILE A 154 -13.75 -6.35 -6.59
N SER A 155 -12.50 -6.48 -6.22
CA SER A 155 -11.56 -5.36 -6.14
C SER A 155 -11.25 -4.73 -7.52
N THR A 156 -11.44 -5.50 -8.61
CA THR A 156 -11.38 -4.98 -9.98
C THR A 156 -12.74 -4.48 -10.50
N ASN A 157 -13.68 -4.08 -9.65
CA ASN A 157 -15.02 -3.64 -10.03
C ASN A 157 -15.85 -4.70 -10.81
N ASN A 158 -15.76 -5.95 -10.41
CA ASN A 158 -16.39 -7.13 -11.05
C ASN A 158 -15.87 -7.45 -12.48
N ASP A 159 -14.68 -7.01 -12.80
CA ASP A 159 -13.96 -7.41 -13.99
C ASP A 159 -13.37 -8.82 -13.76
N LYS A 160 -14.00 -9.82 -14.35
CA LYS A 160 -13.62 -11.24 -14.14
C LYS A 160 -12.26 -11.55 -14.74
N GLU A 161 -11.96 -10.99 -15.91
CA GLU A 161 -10.70 -11.24 -16.60
C GLU A 161 -9.52 -10.72 -15.79
N LEU A 162 -9.58 -9.48 -15.32
CA LEU A 162 -8.57 -8.90 -14.42
C LEU A 162 -8.49 -9.67 -13.11
N GLY A 163 -9.63 -10.04 -12.52
CA GLY A 163 -9.67 -10.80 -11.28
C GLY A 163 -9.01 -12.18 -11.42
N GLU A 164 -9.20 -12.88 -12.54
CA GLU A 164 -8.53 -14.16 -12.81
C GLU A 164 -7.02 -13.99 -12.96
N ILE A 165 -6.55 -12.99 -13.69
CA ILE A 165 -5.13 -12.69 -13.88
C ILE A 165 -4.45 -12.43 -12.53
N ILE A 166 -5.03 -11.59 -11.67
CA ILE A 166 -4.47 -11.28 -10.34
C ILE A 166 -4.52 -12.51 -9.42
N SER A 167 -5.62 -13.27 -9.46
CA SER A 167 -5.72 -14.52 -8.70
C SER A 167 -4.67 -15.54 -9.14
N GLN A 168 -4.40 -15.64 -10.46
CA GLN A 168 -3.35 -16.50 -10.99
C GLN A 168 -1.97 -16.04 -10.49
N ALA A 169 -1.67 -14.74 -10.54
CA ALA A 169 -0.42 -14.20 -10.01
C ALA A 169 -0.14 -14.68 -8.58
N TYR A 170 -1.12 -14.53 -7.69
CA TYR A 170 -0.96 -14.97 -6.31
C TYR A 170 -0.94 -16.49 -6.11
N LYS A 171 -1.60 -17.26 -6.97
CA LYS A 171 -1.51 -18.74 -6.94
C LYS A 171 -0.12 -19.23 -7.28
N GLU A 172 0.59 -18.53 -8.18
CA GLU A 172 1.92 -18.91 -8.64
C GLU A 172 3.02 -18.48 -7.65
N VAL A 173 2.94 -17.26 -7.10
CA VAL A 173 3.94 -16.77 -6.14
C VAL A 173 3.65 -17.14 -4.69
N GLY A 174 2.43 -17.58 -4.38
CA GLY A 174 2.01 -17.97 -3.03
C GLY A 174 1.60 -16.80 -2.13
N LYS A 175 1.22 -17.13 -0.89
CA LYS A 175 0.67 -16.18 0.09
C LYS A 175 1.60 -15.01 0.43
N ASP A 176 2.88 -15.29 0.56
CA ASP A 176 3.92 -14.31 0.93
C ASP A 176 4.66 -13.76 -0.31
N GLY A 177 4.24 -14.18 -1.52
CA GLY A 177 4.82 -13.76 -2.77
C GLY A 177 4.57 -12.28 -3.09
N VAL A 178 5.38 -11.77 -4.00
CA VAL A 178 5.29 -10.39 -4.47
C VAL A 178 4.57 -10.36 -5.80
N VAL A 179 3.59 -9.46 -5.92
CA VAL A 179 2.92 -9.15 -7.17
C VAL A 179 3.18 -7.68 -7.49
N LEU A 180 3.80 -7.41 -8.62
CA LEU A 180 4.05 -6.08 -9.15
C LEU A 180 3.10 -5.79 -10.31
N MET A 181 2.97 -4.51 -10.66
CA MET A 181 2.22 -4.07 -11.82
C MET A 181 3.13 -3.25 -12.75
N GLU A 182 3.05 -3.54 -14.04
CA GLU A 182 3.76 -2.80 -15.08
C GLU A 182 2.84 -2.49 -16.27
N GLU A 183 3.26 -1.56 -17.13
CA GLU A 183 2.57 -1.26 -18.37
C GLU A 183 2.90 -2.31 -19.42
N SER A 184 1.87 -2.84 -20.08
CA SER A 184 2.07 -3.84 -21.13
C SER A 184 2.60 -3.20 -22.41
N PRO A 185 3.64 -3.77 -23.01
CA PRO A 185 4.13 -3.29 -24.30
C PRO A 185 3.20 -3.65 -25.48
N THR A 186 2.27 -4.60 -25.28
CA THR A 186 1.41 -5.13 -26.36
C THR A 186 -0.03 -4.61 -26.32
N GLY A 187 -0.42 -3.85 -25.30
CA GLY A 187 -1.82 -3.43 -25.10
C GLY A 187 -2.73 -4.50 -24.50
N GLU A 188 -2.29 -5.74 -24.38
CA GLU A 188 -3.00 -6.81 -23.69
C GLU A 188 -2.62 -6.86 -22.20
N THR A 189 -3.53 -7.35 -21.36
CA THR A 189 -3.25 -7.55 -19.92
C THR A 189 -2.96 -9.01 -19.67
N TYR A 190 -1.81 -9.30 -19.04
CA TYR A 190 -1.38 -10.67 -18.74
C TYR A 190 -0.48 -10.68 -17.49
N VAL A 191 -0.23 -11.87 -16.94
CA VAL A 191 0.73 -12.06 -15.86
C VAL A 191 1.93 -12.84 -16.36
N ASP A 192 3.11 -12.45 -15.89
CA ASP A 192 4.35 -13.19 -16.06
C ASP A 192 5.00 -13.41 -14.70
N VAL A 193 5.67 -14.54 -14.52
CA VAL A 193 6.34 -14.89 -13.26
C VAL A 193 7.83 -14.98 -13.51
N VAL A 194 8.54 -14.14 -12.80
CA VAL A 194 9.99 -14.00 -12.92
C VAL A 194 10.67 -14.32 -11.61
N ASP A 195 11.93 -14.68 -11.68
CA ASP A 195 12.76 -14.78 -10.49
C ASP A 195 12.91 -13.42 -9.83
N GLY A 196 12.76 -13.37 -8.52
CA GLY A 196 12.85 -12.12 -7.78
C GLY A 196 13.01 -12.33 -6.29
N VAL A 197 13.32 -11.24 -5.60
CA VAL A 197 13.48 -11.22 -4.16
C VAL A 197 12.94 -9.91 -3.57
N GLN A 198 12.36 -10.00 -2.38
CA GLN A 198 11.95 -8.84 -1.59
C GLN A 198 12.80 -8.73 -0.33
N ILE A 199 13.22 -7.53 0.00
CA ILE A 199 13.82 -7.20 1.30
C ILE A 199 12.97 -6.15 2.03
N ASP A 200 12.93 -6.24 3.37
CA ASP A 200 12.21 -5.29 4.23
C ASP A 200 13.10 -4.08 4.53
N SER A 201 13.43 -3.32 3.47
CA SER A 201 14.18 -2.08 3.55
C SER A 201 13.70 -1.17 2.42
N GLY A 202 13.22 0.02 2.77
CA GLY A 202 12.55 0.94 1.86
C GLY A 202 13.36 2.20 1.57
N LEU A 203 12.67 3.21 1.04
CA LEU A 203 13.24 4.51 0.66
C LEU A 203 13.88 5.22 1.85
N THR A 204 15.13 5.58 1.73
CA THR A 204 15.85 6.38 2.75
C THR A 204 15.61 7.89 2.62
N SER A 205 14.98 8.34 1.54
CA SER A 205 14.64 9.75 1.29
C SER A 205 13.58 9.88 0.19
N GLN A 206 12.65 10.81 0.35
CA GLN A 206 11.64 11.17 -0.65
C GLN A 206 12.24 11.73 -1.96
N TYR A 207 13.46 12.27 -1.91
CA TYR A 207 14.18 12.72 -3.11
C TYR A 207 14.63 11.55 -4.01
N LEU A 208 14.55 10.30 -3.54
CA LEU A 208 14.86 9.11 -4.32
C LEU A 208 13.67 8.62 -5.18
N VAL A 209 12.49 9.09 -4.93
CA VAL A 209 11.28 8.75 -5.68
C VAL A 209 11.44 9.11 -7.17
N THR A 210 11.08 8.18 -8.05
CA THR A 210 11.07 8.37 -9.51
C THR A 210 9.64 8.48 -10.03
N ASP A 211 8.71 7.69 -9.47
CA ASP A 211 7.29 7.77 -9.73
C ASP A 211 6.58 8.40 -8.52
N LYS A 212 6.15 9.66 -8.68
CA LYS A 212 5.52 10.43 -7.61
C LYS A 212 4.08 10.01 -7.32
N ASP A 213 3.39 9.48 -8.32
CA ASP A 213 2.00 9.05 -8.18
C ASP A 213 1.92 7.82 -7.28
N ARG A 214 2.85 6.89 -7.45
CA ARG A 214 2.96 5.65 -6.66
C ARG A 214 3.90 5.77 -5.45
N ASN A 215 4.62 6.89 -5.33
CA ASN A 215 5.63 7.13 -4.27
C ASN A 215 6.71 6.02 -4.21
N VAL A 216 7.20 5.58 -5.35
CA VAL A 216 8.23 4.54 -5.47
C VAL A 216 9.46 5.01 -6.23
N ALA A 217 10.61 4.38 -5.97
CA ALA A 217 11.80 4.50 -6.79
C ALA A 217 11.94 3.25 -7.68
N GLU A 218 11.84 3.44 -8.99
CA GLU A 218 12.05 2.38 -9.97
C GLU A 218 13.39 2.59 -10.69
N LEU A 219 14.17 1.52 -10.79
CA LEU A 219 15.44 1.48 -11.51
C LEU A 219 15.41 0.30 -12.49
N ASP A 220 15.61 0.60 -13.78
CA ASP A 220 15.72 -0.41 -14.82
C ASP A 220 17.19 -0.77 -15.05
N ASN A 221 17.49 -2.06 -15.13
CA ASN A 221 18.83 -2.62 -15.30
C ASN A 221 19.90 -1.98 -14.40
N PRO A 222 19.64 -1.81 -13.09
CA PRO A 222 20.59 -1.17 -12.19
C PRO A 222 21.81 -2.05 -11.96
N LEU A 223 22.96 -1.38 -11.77
CA LEU A 223 24.10 -1.93 -11.05
C LEU A 223 23.81 -1.87 -9.56
N VAL A 224 24.26 -2.86 -8.80
CA VAL A 224 24.00 -2.96 -7.36
C VAL A 224 25.32 -3.03 -6.60
N LEU A 225 25.52 -2.05 -5.71
CA LEU A 225 26.62 -2.00 -4.77
C LEU A 225 26.13 -2.44 -3.40
N ILE A 226 26.80 -3.43 -2.80
CA ILE A 226 26.49 -3.91 -1.45
C ILE A 226 27.70 -3.70 -0.56
N SER A 227 27.55 -2.98 0.54
CA SER A 227 28.59 -2.82 1.55
C SER A 227 28.05 -3.05 2.95
N SER A 228 28.71 -3.92 3.71
CA SER A 228 28.44 -4.12 5.15
C SER A 228 29.12 -3.05 6.02
N SER A 229 30.09 -2.33 5.48
CA SER A 229 30.74 -1.19 6.13
C SER A 229 30.08 0.11 5.75
N ILE A 230 30.07 1.07 6.69
CA ILE A 230 29.54 2.42 6.46
C ILE A 230 30.36 3.13 5.39
N ILE A 231 29.69 3.80 4.45
CA ILE A 231 30.35 4.62 3.45
C ILE A 231 30.50 6.05 3.99
N PRO A 232 31.69 6.45 4.46
CA PRO A 232 31.87 7.72 5.17
C PRO A 232 32.00 8.92 4.22
N ASN A 233 32.45 8.70 2.97
CA ASN A 233 32.72 9.74 2.01
C ASN A 233 32.40 9.27 0.58
N ILE A 234 31.85 10.17 -0.22
CA ILE A 234 31.51 9.90 -1.63
C ILE A 234 32.73 9.55 -2.49
N ARG A 235 33.92 10.05 -2.13
CA ARG A 235 35.16 9.75 -2.87
C ARG A 235 35.52 8.28 -2.84
N ARG A 236 35.16 7.55 -1.78
CA ARG A 236 35.40 6.11 -1.65
C ARG A 236 34.71 5.28 -2.74
N ILE A 237 33.61 5.76 -3.27
CA ILE A 237 32.85 5.09 -4.34
C ILE A 237 32.89 5.85 -5.67
N GLN A 238 33.86 6.79 -5.82
CA GLN A 238 33.94 7.66 -6.99
C GLN A 238 34.11 6.84 -8.29
N ASN A 239 34.96 5.83 -8.31
CA ASN A 239 35.18 4.98 -9.48
C ASN A 239 33.89 4.29 -9.94
N ILE A 240 33.09 3.81 -8.99
CA ILE A 240 31.77 3.18 -9.26
C ILE A 240 30.81 4.21 -9.86
N LEU A 241 30.72 5.40 -9.26
CA LEU A 241 29.87 6.47 -9.76
C LEU A 241 30.25 6.93 -11.16
N GLU A 242 31.55 7.07 -11.44
CA GLU A 242 32.03 7.40 -12.78
C GLU A 242 31.70 6.31 -13.79
N HIS A 243 31.83 5.05 -13.41
CA HIS A 243 31.42 3.92 -14.24
C HIS A 243 29.95 3.95 -14.58
N CYS A 244 29.08 4.17 -13.59
CA CYS A 244 27.63 4.29 -13.79
C CYS A 244 27.27 5.46 -14.70
N ILE A 245 27.92 6.62 -14.54
CA ILE A 245 27.69 7.79 -15.39
C ILE A 245 28.14 7.51 -16.83
N LYS A 246 29.33 6.92 -17.03
CA LYS A 246 29.87 6.58 -18.38
C LYS A 246 29.03 5.54 -19.08
N SER A 247 28.52 4.52 -18.36
CA SER A 247 27.70 3.45 -18.94
C SER A 247 26.22 3.87 -19.09
N GLY A 248 25.79 4.99 -18.48
CA GLY A 248 24.40 5.44 -18.46
C GLY A 248 23.46 4.56 -17.62
N ARG A 249 24.01 3.60 -16.86
CA ARG A 249 23.24 2.67 -16.02
C ARG A 249 22.89 3.32 -14.67
N SER A 250 21.75 2.93 -14.11
CA SER A 250 21.35 3.32 -12.76
C SER A 250 22.13 2.54 -11.71
N LEU A 251 22.28 3.12 -10.52
CA LEU A 251 22.98 2.50 -9.40
C LEU A 251 22.03 2.35 -8.20
N LEU A 252 21.93 1.16 -7.66
CA LEU A 252 21.38 0.91 -6.35
C LEU A 252 22.49 0.71 -5.34
N ILE A 253 22.48 1.45 -4.24
CA ILE A 253 23.42 1.29 -3.12
C ILE A 253 22.66 0.66 -1.96
N ILE A 254 23.12 -0.50 -1.50
CA ILE A 254 22.61 -1.21 -0.32
C ILE A 254 23.70 -1.11 0.75
N ALA A 255 23.67 -0.07 1.54
CA ALA A 255 24.66 0.24 2.54
C ALA A 255 24.18 1.31 3.51
N ASP A 256 24.76 1.34 4.70
CA ASP A 256 24.63 2.47 5.61
C ASP A 256 25.57 3.59 5.12
N LEU A 257 25.03 4.80 4.91
CA LEU A 257 25.78 5.98 4.45
C LEU A 257 25.78 7.07 5.50
N ASP A 258 26.93 7.72 5.68
CA ASP A 258 26.99 8.98 6.44
C ASP A 258 26.20 10.10 5.74
N GLN A 259 25.91 11.17 6.48
CA GLN A 259 25.11 12.29 5.96
C GLN A 259 25.73 12.97 4.74
N GLN A 260 27.07 13.09 4.70
CA GLN A 260 27.79 13.77 3.62
C GLN A 260 27.64 13.05 2.28
N PRO A 261 27.97 11.75 2.12
CA PRO A 261 27.77 11.04 0.86
C PRO A 261 26.28 10.94 0.48
N LYS A 262 25.39 10.75 1.44
CA LYS A 262 23.95 10.72 1.19
C LYS A 262 23.45 12.04 0.61
N ALA A 263 23.79 13.18 1.20
CA ALA A 263 23.42 14.50 0.70
C ALA A 263 24.00 14.79 -0.70
N ALA A 264 25.26 14.39 -0.96
CA ALA A 264 25.89 14.58 -2.24
C ALA A 264 25.22 13.73 -3.36
N LEU A 265 24.86 12.48 -3.09
CA LEU A 265 24.13 11.61 -4.02
C LEU A 265 22.74 12.16 -4.34
N LEU A 266 21.99 12.59 -3.30
CA LEU A 266 20.67 13.19 -3.47
C LEU A 266 20.73 14.47 -4.31
N ALA A 267 21.70 15.34 -4.06
CA ALA A 267 21.88 16.57 -4.84
C ALA A 267 22.19 16.28 -6.32
N ASN A 268 23.02 15.29 -6.62
CA ASN A 268 23.32 14.90 -7.99
C ASN A 268 22.15 14.22 -8.68
N LYS A 269 21.36 13.42 -7.97
CA LYS A 269 20.13 12.84 -8.50
C LYS A 269 19.11 13.92 -8.87
N VAL A 270 18.85 14.88 -7.97
CA VAL A 270 17.92 16.00 -8.22
C VAL A 270 18.35 16.84 -9.43
N LYS A 271 19.66 17.00 -9.63
CA LYS A 271 20.22 17.68 -10.81
C LYS A 271 20.19 16.82 -12.09
N GLY A 272 19.79 15.55 -12.01
CA GLY A 272 19.77 14.63 -13.14
C GLY A 272 21.12 14.10 -13.58
N ASN A 273 22.19 14.32 -12.81
CA ASN A 273 23.54 13.88 -13.16
C ASN A 273 23.72 12.35 -13.01
N ILE A 274 22.96 11.72 -12.11
CA ILE A 274 23.04 10.29 -11.82
C ILE A 274 21.66 9.73 -11.52
N LYS A 275 21.39 8.50 -11.93
CA LYS A 275 20.22 7.71 -11.54
C LYS A 275 20.62 6.81 -10.38
N VAL A 276 20.28 7.18 -9.17
CA VAL A 276 20.68 6.45 -7.95
C VAL A 276 19.50 6.23 -7.03
N ASN A 277 19.47 5.08 -6.36
CA ASN A 277 18.65 4.82 -5.17
C ASN A 277 19.53 4.30 -4.05
N ILE A 278 19.15 4.57 -2.81
CA ILE A 278 19.88 4.21 -1.59
C ILE A 278 18.93 3.48 -0.68
N VAL A 279 19.31 2.29 -0.25
CA VAL A 279 18.54 1.43 0.63
C VAL A 279 19.43 1.00 1.78
N ASP A 280 18.93 1.08 3.00
CA ASP A 280 19.67 0.63 4.18
C ASP A 280 19.81 -0.90 4.18
N LEU A 281 20.85 -1.41 4.85
CA LEU A 281 21.12 -2.84 4.92
C LEU A 281 19.96 -3.59 5.59
N PRO A 282 19.44 -4.67 4.98
CA PRO A 282 18.33 -5.43 5.55
C PRO A 282 18.77 -6.27 6.75
N GLY A 283 17.86 -6.43 7.73
CA GLY A 283 18.03 -7.30 8.87
C GLY A 283 18.71 -6.64 10.07
N PHE A 284 18.68 -7.35 11.21
CA PHE A 284 19.25 -6.90 12.48
C PHE A 284 19.99 -8.04 13.18
N GLY A 285 21.05 -7.67 13.93
CA GLY A 285 21.81 -8.60 14.77
C GLY A 285 22.57 -9.68 13.98
N PRO A 286 22.81 -10.87 14.56
CA PRO A 286 23.68 -11.90 13.99
C PRO A 286 23.23 -12.43 12.62
N THR A 287 21.94 -12.31 12.28
CA THR A 287 21.39 -12.78 11.01
C THR A 287 21.50 -11.76 9.88
N LYS A 288 21.94 -10.51 10.17
CA LYS A 288 22.14 -9.44 9.18
C LYS A 288 23.15 -9.90 8.12
N GLN A 289 24.28 -10.46 8.55
CA GLN A 289 25.34 -10.94 7.65
C GLN A 289 24.84 -12.03 6.70
N ASP A 290 24.15 -13.03 7.24
CA ASP A 290 23.57 -14.12 6.42
C ASP A 290 22.61 -13.61 5.35
N THR A 291 21.78 -12.61 5.68
CA THR A 291 20.80 -12.00 4.74
C THR A 291 21.51 -11.24 3.63
N ILE A 292 22.56 -10.49 3.98
CA ILE A 292 23.37 -9.74 3.01
C ILE A 292 24.10 -10.69 2.06
N GLU A 293 24.68 -11.80 2.58
CA GLU A 293 25.33 -12.82 1.76
C GLU A 293 24.36 -13.50 0.79
N ASP A 294 23.15 -13.86 1.27
CA ASP A 294 22.14 -14.47 0.43
C ASP A 294 21.69 -13.49 -0.69
N LEU A 295 21.52 -12.20 -0.35
CA LEU A 295 21.17 -11.16 -1.31
C LEU A 295 22.28 -10.92 -2.34
N ALA A 296 23.54 -10.83 -1.89
CA ALA A 296 24.69 -10.67 -2.75
C ALA A 296 24.84 -11.83 -3.75
N MET A 297 24.60 -13.06 -3.28
CA MET A 297 24.62 -14.26 -4.13
C MET A 297 23.54 -14.19 -5.23
N VAL A 298 22.32 -13.75 -4.89
CA VAL A 298 21.21 -13.61 -5.85
C VAL A 298 21.50 -12.53 -6.90
N LEU A 299 22.13 -11.43 -6.48
CA LEU A 299 22.44 -10.29 -7.34
C LEU A 299 23.77 -10.42 -8.07
N GLY A 300 24.56 -11.45 -7.76
CA GLY A 300 25.92 -11.61 -8.30
C GLY A 300 26.91 -10.54 -7.82
N ALA A 301 26.61 -9.87 -6.70
CA ALA A 301 27.46 -8.84 -6.12
C ALA A 301 28.52 -9.41 -5.18
N LYS A 302 29.65 -8.71 -5.03
CA LYS A 302 30.60 -8.94 -3.93
C LYS A 302 30.31 -7.95 -2.82
N ILE A 303 30.28 -8.42 -1.57
CA ILE A 303 30.06 -7.59 -0.40
C ILE A 303 31.38 -6.89 -0.04
N ILE A 304 31.36 -5.57 0.08
CA ILE A 304 32.50 -4.80 0.59
C ILE A 304 32.43 -4.79 2.11
N ASN A 305 33.50 -5.25 2.76
CA ASN A 305 33.63 -5.29 4.20
C ASN A 305 35.04 -4.90 4.66
N GLU A 306 35.20 -3.67 5.17
CA GLU A 306 36.50 -3.18 5.67
C GLU A 306 36.99 -3.98 6.90
N GLU A 307 36.11 -4.54 7.71
CA GLU A 307 36.49 -5.39 8.85
C GLU A 307 37.15 -6.71 8.39
N LEU A 308 36.85 -7.17 7.18
CA LEU A 308 37.48 -8.35 6.57
C LEU A 308 38.71 -8.00 5.73
N GLY A 309 39.08 -6.72 5.63
CA GLY A 309 40.29 -6.25 4.95
C GLY A 309 40.04 -5.70 3.55
N ASP A 310 38.79 -5.51 3.13
CA ASP A 310 38.49 -4.82 1.86
C ASP A 310 38.78 -3.31 2.02
N ASP A 311 39.33 -2.71 0.98
CA ASP A 311 39.56 -1.25 0.93
C ASP A 311 38.69 -0.63 -0.18
N PHE A 312 37.85 0.32 0.18
CA PHE A 312 37.01 1.03 -0.80
C PHE A 312 37.82 1.74 -1.89
N ASP A 313 39.03 2.18 -1.59
CA ASP A 313 39.90 2.85 -2.57
C ASP A 313 40.41 1.88 -3.65
N LEU A 314 40.38 0.58 -3.39
CA LEU A 314 40.77 -0.50 -4.32
C LEU A 314 39.56 -1.22 -4.94
N VAL A 315 38.34 -0.81 -4.61
CA VAL A 315 37.12 -1.43 -5.12
C VAL A 315 36.95 -1.09 -6.60
N ASP A 316 36.93 -2.14 -7.44
CA ASP A 316 36.68 -2.05 -8.87
C ASP A 316 35.20 -2.42 -9.19
N THR A 317 34.83 -2.18 -10.43
CA THR A 317 33.48 -2.46 -10.98
C THR A 317 33.07 -3.94 -10.90
N ASP A 318 34.05 -4.84 -10.71
CA ASP A 318 33.84 -6.29 -10.55
C ASP A 318 33.09 -6.69 -9.25
N CYS A 319 32.94 -5.75 -8.31
CA CYS A 319 32.13 -5.97 -7.11
C CYS A 319 30.64 -5.75 -7.32
N LEU A 320 30.27 -5.10 -8.45
CA LEU A 320 28.88 -4.73 -8.70
C LEU A 320 28.07 -5.94 -9.15
N GLY A 321 26.93 -6.11 -8.50
CA GLY A 321 25.88 -7.01 -8.96
C GLY A 321 24.93 -6.34 -9.94
N GLU A 322 23.98 -7.11 -10.44
CA GLU A 322 23.01 -6.66 -11.42
C GLU A 322 21.59 -7.13 -11.07
N ALA A 323 20.59 -6.31 -11.42
CA ALA A 323 19.19 -6.70 -11.42
C ALA A 323 18.55 -6.29 -12.75
N VAL A 324 17.46 -6.96 -13.14
CA VAL A 324 16.66 -6.57 -14.30
C VAL A 324 15.86 -5.31 -13.97
N LYS A 325 15.24 -5.29 -12.79
CA LYS A 325 14.50 -4.14 -12.29
C LYS A 325 14.54 -4.12 -10.77
N VAL A 326 14.52 -2.92 -10.21
CA VAL A 326 14.37 -2.71 -8.76
C VAL A 326 13.27 -1.70 -8.51
N VAL A 327 12.35 -2.05 -7.64
CA VAL A 327 11.25 -1.18 -7.18
C VAL A 327 11.34 -1.05 -5.67
N THR A 328 11.48 0.18 -5.18
CA THR A 328 11.58 0.49 -3.76
C THR A 328 10.43 1.38 -3.34
N ASP A 329 9.65 0.95 -2.38
CA ASP A 329 8.62 1.73 -1.70
C ASP A 329 9.08 2.24 -0.33
N ASP A 330 8.19 2.82 0.47
CA ASP A 330 8.53 3.35 1.81
C ASP A 330 9.03 2.28 2.79
N LYS A 331 8.75 0.99 2.56
CA LYS A 331 9.02 -0.10 3.51
C LYS A 331 9.88 -1.23 2.94
N LYS A 332 9.86 -1.41 1.62
CA LYS A 332 10.37 -2.61 0.95
C LYS A 332 11.11 -2.29 -0.34
N THR A 333 12.01 -3.17 -0.70
CA THR A 333 12.66 -3.18 -2.02
C THR A 333 12.47 -4.54 -2.66
N VAL A 334 11.98 -4.54 -3.89
CA VAL A 334 11.77 -5.73 -4.71
C VAL A 334 12.75 -5.72 -5.88
N PHE A 335 13.43 -6.84 -6.05
CA PHE A 335 14.39 -7.08 -7.12
C PHE A 335 13.80 -8.10 -8.08
N THR A 336 13.77 -7.78 -9.35
CA THR A 336 13.61 -8.75 -10.43
C THR A 336 14.99 -9.13 -10.92
N VAL A 337 15.31 -10.42 -10.92
CA VAL A 337 16.65 -10.93 -11.23
C VAL A 337 16.58 -12.09 -12.20
N ASN A 338 17.66 -12.33 -12.94
CA ASN A 338 17.84 -13.57 -13.68
C ASN A 338 18.66 -14.53 -12.80
N LYS A 339 17.99 -15.45 -12.10
CA LYS A 339 18.67 -16.40 -11.23
C LYS A 339 19.33 -17.50 -12.06
N ASN A 340 20.63 -17.43 -12.19
CA ASN A 340 21.44 -18.47 -12.83
C ASN A 340 22.69 -18.76 -11.98
N GLY A 341 22.79 -19.99 -11.45
CA GLY A 341 24.02 -20.42 -10.76
C GLY A 341 23.84 -21.72 -9.95
N LYS A 342 24.79 -22.66 -10.13
CA LYS A 342 24.83 -23.90 -9.36
C LYS A 342 24.97 -23.63 -7.86
N ASP A 343 25.72 -22.60 -7.49
CA ASP A 343 25.97 -22.22 -6.09
C ASP A 343 24.67 -21.80 -5.37
N LEU A 344 23.76 -21.13 -6.08
CA LEU A 344 22.45 -20.74 -5.58
C LEU A 344 21.57 -21.97 -5.29
N GLU A 345 21.53 -22.94 -6.23
CA GLU A 345 20.77 -24.19 -6.05
C GLU A 345 21.30 -25.02 -4.86
N GLU A 346 22.60 -25.08 -4.71
CA GLU A 346 23.23 -25.76 -3.57
C GLU A 346 22.89 -25.07 -2.23
N ARG A 347 22.93 -23.74 -2.20
CA ARG A 347 22.57 -22.95 -1.01
C ARG A 347 21.10 -23.16 -0.63
N VAL A 348 20.17 -23.08 -1.60
CA VAL A 348 18.74 -23.38 -1.44
C VAL A 348 18.53 -24.80 -0.86
N THR A 349 19.20 -25.78 -1.44
CA THR A 349 19.11 -27.18 -0.97
C THR A 349 19.60 -27.34 0.45
N ARG A 350 20.68 -26.63 0.84
CA ARG A 350 21.23 -26.64 2.19
C ARG A 350 20.25 -26.06 3.21
N ILE A 351 19.65 -24.90 2.90
CA ILE A 351 18.68 -24.24 3.77
C ILE A 351 17.41 -25.09 3.92
N LYS A 352 16.89 -25.68 2.85
CA LYS A 352 15.75 -26.60 2.91
C LYS A 352 16.03 -27.79 3.86
N LYS A 353 17.25 -28.36 3.81
CA LYS A 353 17.67 -29.42 4.75
C LYS A 353 17.77 -28.93 6.19
N GLN A 354 18.18 -27.68 6.40
CA GLN A 354 18.24 -27.09 7.75
C GLN A 354 16.83 -26.87 8.31
N ILE A 355 15.89 -26.31 7.53
CA ILE A 355 14.48 -26.14 7.92
C ILE A 355 13.85 -27.49 8.30
N ALA A 356 14.10 -28.54 7.51
CA ALA A 356 13.57 -29.88 7.78
C ALA A 356 14.13 -30.53 9.06
N LYS A 357 15.27 -30.09 9.55
CA LYS A 357 15.90 -30.57 10.80
C LYS A 357 15.56 -29.74 12.03
N GLU A 358 15.08 -28.50 11.81
CA GLU A 358 14.84 -27.53 12.90
C GLU A 358 13.36 -27.56 13.33
N ASP A 359 13.01 -28.59 14.12
CA ASP A 359 11.66 -28.74 14.70
C ASP A 359 11.50 -28.07 16.07
N LYS A 360 12.63 -27.70 16.74
CA LYS A 360 12.64 -27.31 18.15
C LYS A 360 12.57 -25.81 18.41
N ASN A 361 13.01 -24.97 17.45
CA ASN A 361 13.07 -23.53 17.66
C ASN A 361 12.31 -22.76 16.56
N PRO A 362 11.07 -22.32 16.84
CA PRO A 362 10.26 -21.60 15.86
C PRO A 362 10.91 -20.30 15.34
N TYR A 363 11.73 -19.66 16.16
CA TYR A 363 12.44 -18.43 15.75
C TYR A 363 13.51 -18.71 14.70
N ILE A 364 14.34 -19.73 14.91
CA ILE A 364 15.40 -20.14 13.95
C ILE A 364 14.74 -20.62 12.66
N ARG A 365 13.69 -21.43 12.75
CA ARG A 365 12.93 -21.90 11.61
C ARG A 365 12.39 -20.74 10.76
N LYS A 366 11.76 -19.76 11.41
CA LYS A 366 11.25 -18.56 10.71
C LYS A 366 12.36 -17.78 10.00
N LYS A 367 13.54 -17.68 10.61
CA LYS A 367 14.70 -17.03 9.97
C LYS A 367 15.21 -17.81 8.76
N LEU A 368 15.29 -19.13 8.84
CA LEU A 368 15.65 -19.96 7.69
C LEU A 368 14.61 -19.89 6.57
N GLU A 369 13.32 -19.82 6.89
CA GLU A 369 12.24 -19.61 5.91
C GLU A 369 12.37 -18.24 5.23
N GLN A 370 12.71 -17.18 5.96
CA GLN A 370 12.98 -15.84 5.37
C GLN A 370 14.17 -15.89 4.42
N ARG A 371 15.28 -16.54 4.78
CA ARG A 371 16.45 -16.74 3.91
C ARG A 371 16.10 -17.54 2.65
N LEU A 372 15.30 -18.60 2.82
CA LEU A 372 14.83 -19.39 1.68
C LEU A 372 13.98 -18.54 0.72
N ALA A 373 13.15 -17.66 1.25
CA ALA A 373 12.35 -16.74 0.42
C ALA A 373 13.22 -15.78 -0.39
N ILE A 374 14.35 -15.31 0.16
CA ILE A 374 15.33 -14.49 -0.58
C ILE A 374 15.97 -15.29 -1.72
N LEU A 375 16.41 -16.51 -1.46
CA LEU A 375 17.16 -17.31 -2.42
C LEU A 375 16.29 -17.94 -3.52
N ALA A 376 15.07 -18.36 -3.17
CA ALA A 376 14.16 -19.11 -4.05
C ALA A 376 12.86 -18.35 -4.38
N GLY A 377 12.77 -17.07 -4.05
CA GLY A 377 11.58 -16.26 -4.27
C GLY A 377 11.27 -16.06 -5.76
N SER A 378 9.99 -15.84 -6.05
CA SER A 378 9.50 -15.43 -7.36
C SER A 378 8.64 -14.17 -7.22
N VAL A 379 8.60 -13.39 -8.29
CA VAL A 379 7.78 -12.17 -8.40
C VAL A 379 6.84 -12.35 -9.58
N ALA A 380 5.55 -12.17 -9.35
CA ALA A 380 4.60 -12.08 -10.46
C ALA A 380 4.50 -10.63 -10.92
N ILE A 381 4.52 -10.39 -12.20
CA ILE A 381 4.34 -9.07 -12.81
C ILE A 381 3.05 -9.10 -13.60
N VAL A 382 2.09 -8.27 -13.20
CA VAL A 382 0.85 -8.05 -13.94
C VAL A 382 1.10 -6.93 -14.94
N PHE A 383 1.22 -7.27 -16.21
CA PHE A 383 1.32 -6.32 -17.29
C PHE A 383 -0.07 -5.81 -17.67
N VAL A 384 -0.31 -4.51 -17.51
CA VAL A 384 -1.60 -3.89 -17.78
C VAL A 384 -1.59 -3.21 -19.13
N GLY A 385 -2.46 -3.63 -20.03
CA GLY A 385 -2.62 -3.06 -21.36
C GLY A 385 -4.00 -2.43 -21.57
N ALA A 386 -4.06 -1.38 -22.40
CA ALA A 386 -5.29 -0.73 -22.82
C ALA A 386 -5.10 -0.02 -24.16
N ASN A 387 -6.23 0.35 -24.79
CA ASN A 387 -6.23 0.99 -26.13
C ASN A 387 -6.02 2.52 -26.06
N SER A 388 -6.14 3.12 -24.90
CA SER A 388 -5.92 4.55 -24.69
C SER A 388 -5.23 4.84 -23.36
N LYS A 389 -4.55 6.00 -23.27
CA LYS A 389 -3.88 6.41 -22.02
C LYS A 389 -4.85 6.63 -20.85
N ILE A 390 -6.07 7.07 -21.12
CA ILE A 390 -7.09 7.29 -20.08
C ILE A 390 -7.57 5.95 -19.54
N GLU A 391 -7.89 5.00 -20.42
CA GLU A 391 -8.27 3.64 -20.06
C GLU A 391 -7.14 2.91 -19.32
N LEU A 392 -5.89 3.07 -19.79
CA LEU A 392 -4.72 2.49 -19.16
C LEU A 392 -4.57 2.97 -17.72
N LYS A 393 -4.70 4.27 -17.48
CA LYS A 393 -4.60 4.83 -16.13
C LYS A 393 -5.69 4.25 -15.22
N GLU A 394 -6.94 4.27 -15.65
CA GLU A 394 -8.07 3.73 -14.87
C GLU A 394 -7.91 2.22 -14.59
N LYS A 395 -7.43 1.47 -15.57
CA LYS A 395 -7.20 0.03 -15.43
C LYS A 395 -6.03 -0.27 -14.49
N LYS A 396 -4.96 0.54 -14.53
CA LYS A 396 -3.82 0.44 -13.60
C LYS A 396 -4.27 0.70 -12.17
N ASP A 397 -5.03 1.76 -11.92
CA ASP A 397 -5.54 2.07 -10.58
C ASP A 397 -6.36 0.89 -10.02
N ARG A 398 -7.26 0.30 -10.82
CA ARG A 398 -8.04 -0.89 -10.43
C ARG A 398 -7.19 -2.13 -10.16
N VAL A 399 -6.16 -2.37 -10.96
CA VAL A 399 -5.25 -3.52 -10.78
C VAL A 399 -4.44 -3.35 -9.52
N GLU A 400 -3.96 -2.14 -9.24
CA GLU A 400 -3.19 -1.82 -8.03
C GLU A 400 -4.03 -2.06 -6.77
N ASP A 401 -5.24 -1.51 -6.71
CA ASP A 401 -6.18 -1.73 -5.61
C ASP A 401 -6.46 -3.23 -5.40
N ALA A 402 -6.64 -3.98 -6.48
CA ALA A 402 -6.93 -5.41 -6.41
C ALA A 402 -5.71 -6.24 -5.95
N ILE A 403 -4.49 -5.86 -6.33
CA ILE A 403 -3.25 -6.48 -5.82
C ILE A 403 -3.16 -6.30 -4.30
N TYR A 404 -3.35 -5.08 -3.80
CA TYR A 404 -3.28 -4.82 -2.36
C TYR A 404 -4.42 -5.50 -1.58
N ALA A 405 -5.66 -5.42 -2.06
CA ALA A 405 -6.81 -6.06 -1.41
C ALA A 405 -6.67 -7.58 -1.39
N THR A 406 -6.17 -8.19 -2.46
CA THR A 406 -5.94 -9.63 -2.54
C THR A 406 -4.85 -10.07 -1.56
N LYS A 407 -3.77 -9.29 -1.45
CA LYS A 407 -2.69 -9.53 -0.48
C LYS A 407 -3.20 -9.45 0.96
N ALA A 408 -3.94 -8.39 1.29
CA ALA A 408 -4.53 -8.23 2.62
C ALA A 408 -5.48 -9.38 2.97
N ALA A 409 -6.31 -9.81 2.01
CA ALA A 409 -7.21 -10.94 2.20
C ALA A 409 -6.47 -12.28 2.43
N LEU A 410 -5.35 -12.51 1.76
CA LEU A 410 -4.50 -13.68 1.98
C LEU A 410 -3.85 -13.69 3.37
N GLN A 411 -3.51 -12.52 3.88
CA GLN A 411 -2.84 -12.37 5.18
C GLN A 411 -3.83 -12.45 6.34
N GLU A 412 -4.95 -11.71 6.27
CA GLU A 412 -5.88 -11.51 7.38
C GLU A 412 -7.22 -12.22 7.20
N GLY A 413 -7.50 -12.76 6.02
CA GLY A 413 -8.77 -13.36 5.67
C GLY A 413 -9.81 -12.36 5.19
N ILE A 414 -11.06 -12.82 5.08
CA ILE A 414 -12.19 -12.06 4.53
C ILE A 414 -13.39 -12.05 5.48
N VAL A 415 -14.20 -11.01 5.36
CA VAL A 415 -15.51 -10.89 6.02
C VAL A 415 -16.61 -10.66 4.98
N SER A 416 -17.88 -10.62 5.41
CA SER A 416 -18.99 -10.30 4.51
C SER A 416 -18.88 -8.87 3.98
N GLY A 417 -18.84 -8.71 2.66
CA GLY A 417 -18.75 -7.42 1.99
C GLY A 417 -20.06 -6.61 2.01
N GLY A 418 -20.09 -5.57 1.18
CA GLY A 418 -21.28 -4.70 1.04
C GLY A 418 -21.69 -3.97 2.32
N GLY A 419 -20.75 -3.69 3.25
CA GLY A 419 -21.02 -3.08 4.54
C GLY A 419 -21.68 -4.00 5.57
N VAL A 420 -21.95 -5.27 5.21
CA VAL A 420 -22.71 -6.21 6.06
C VAL A 420 -21.91 -6.64 7.28
N ALA A 421 -20.59 -6.74 7.22
CA ALA A 421 -19.77 -7.08 8.38
C ALA A 421 -19.93 -6.04 9.50
N LEU A 422 -19.88 -4.75 9.17
CA LEU A 422 -20.08 -3.65 10.12
C LEU A 422 -21.53 -3.58 10.61
N LEU A 423 -22.52 -3.78 9.74
CA LEU A 423 -23.92 -3.88 10.12
C LEU A 423 -24.13 -5.01 11.13
N ASN A 424 -23.54 -6.17 10.92
CA ASN A 424 -23.61 -7.31 11.84
C ASN A 424 -22.96 -6.98 13.20
N ALA A 425 -21.81 -6.32 13.19
CA ALA A 425 -21.16 -5.85 14.42
C ALA A 425 -22.10 -4.90 15.20
N SER A 426 -22.66 -3.89 14.52
CA SER A 426 -23.55 -2.90 15.12
C SER A 426 -24.82 -3.50 15.75
N THR A 427 -25.33 -4.60 15.19
CA THR A 427 -26.56 -5.25 15.66
C THR A 427 -26.30 -6.33 16.72
N THR A 428 -25.11 -6.92 16.74
CA THR A 428 -24.75 -8.03 17.64
C THR A 428 -24.14 -7.53 18.94
N ILE A 429 -23.32 -6.47 18.88
CA ILE A 429 -22.62 -5.95 20.06
C ILE A 429 -23.54 -4.98 20.79
N LYS A 430 -23.75 -5.23 22.08
CA LYS A 430 -24.55 -4.32 22.93
C LYS A 430 -23.67 -3.15 23.40
N PRO A 431 -24.11 -1.90 23.21
CA PRO A 431 -23.37 -0.73 23.70
C PRO A 431 -23.41 -0.67 25.24
N ALA A 432 -22.27 -0.39 25.85
CA ALA A 432 -22.15 -0.21 27.31
C ALA A 432 -22.22 1.26 27.73
N ASN A 433 -21.98 2.20 26.81
CA ASN A 433 -21.99 3.64 27.06
C ASN A 433 -22.45 4.41 25.81
N ILE A 434 -22.57 5.74 25.95
CA ILE A 434 -23.07 6.62 24.89
C ILE A 434 -22.13 6.66 23.67
N GLY A 435 -20.81 6.63 23.88
CA GLY A 435 -19.83 6.64 22.78
C GLY A 435 -19.89 5.36 21.95
N GLU A 436 -20.05 4.19 22.58
CA GLU A 436 -20.27 2.93 21.86
C GLU A 436 -21.59 2.94 21.08
N LYS A 437 -22.65 3.52 21.65
CA LYS A 437 -23.94 3.65 20.96
C LYS A 437 -23.79 4.50 19.69
N ILE A 438 -23.11 5.64 19.80
CA ILE A 438 -22.83 6.53 18.66
C ILE A 438 -22.05 5.77 17.58
N LEU A 439 -20.99 5.07 17.96
CA LEU A 439 -20.18 4.30 17.01
C LEU A 439 -21.01 3.22 16.30
N PHE A 440 -21.78 2.42 17.06
CA PHE A 440 -22.57 1.32 16.49
C PHE A 440 -23.71 1.81 15.59
N GLU A 441 -24.18 3.02 15.78
CA GLU A 441 -25.10 3.66 14.84
C GLU A 441 -24.36 4.11 13.57
N ALA A 442 -23.22 4.77 13.73
CA ALA A 442 -22.44 5.32 12.62
C ALA A 442 -21.89 4.24 11.65
N ILE A 443 -21.44 3.10 12.16
CA ILE A 443 -20.84 2.03 11.32
C ILE A 443 -21.83 1.29 10.42
N ARG A 444 -23.14 1.58 10.49
CA ARG A 444 -24.16 1.08 9.55
C ARG A 444 -24.12 1.81 8.21
N LYS A 445 -23.58 3.03 8.21
CA LYS A 445 -23.68 3.95 7.07
C LYS A 445 -23.11 3.42 5.76
N PRO A 446 -21.99 2.67 5.71
CA PRO A 446 -21.51 2.08 4.46
C PRO A 446 -22.54 1.16 3.80
N PHE A 447 -23.21 0.29 4.56
CA PHE A 447 -24.29 -0.56 4.04
C PHE A 447 -25.45 0.28 3.49
N GLU A 448 -25.88 1.28 4.25
CA GLU A 448 -26.96 2.21 3.85
C GLU A 448 -26.58 2.93 2.54
N THR A 449 -25.39 3.50 2.47
CA THR A 449 -24.90 4.24 1.29
C THR A 449 -24.86 3.37 0.04
N ILE A 450 -24.46 2.10 0.17
CA ILE A 450 -24.46 1.16 -0.96
C ILE A 450 -25.88 0.91 -1.48
N LEU A 451 -26.86 0.77 -0.59
CA LEU A 451 -28.27 0.62 -0.98
C LEU A 451 -28.83 1.90 -1.60
N ASP A 452 -28.53 3.06 -1.02
CA ASP A 452 -28.95 4.38 -1.53
C ASP A 452 -28.40 4.59 -2.97
N ASN A 453 -27.12 4.29 -3.21
CA ASN A 453 -26.51 4.39 -4.54
C ASN A 453 -27.18 3.47 -5.58
N ALA A 454 -27.73 2.35 -5.13
CA ALA A 454 -28.45 1.39 -5.96
C ALA A 454 -29.96 1.68 -6.06
N ASN A 455 -30.50 2.69 -5.36
CA ASN A 455 -31.93 2.98 -5.22
C ASN A 455 -32.73 1.78 -4.70
N ILE A 456 -32.18 1.02 -3.76
CA ILE A 456 -32.81 -0.15 -3.14
C ILE A 456 -33.28 0.19 -1.73
N ALA A 457 -34.52 -0.14 -1.43
CA ALA A 457 -35.08 0.07 -0.10
C ALA A 457 -34.42 -0.85 0.96
N TYR A 458 -34.27 -0.33 2.18
CA TYR A 458 -33.70 -1.08 3.29
C TYR A 458 -34.51 -2.32 3.62
N PRO A 459 -33.87 -3.49 3.72
CA PRO A 459 -34.57 -4.71 4.07
C PRO A 459 -35.03 -4.69 5.54
N LYS A 460 -36.29 -5.00 5.78
CA LYS A 460 -36.87 -5.01 7.15
C LYS A 460 -36.16 -5.98 8.11
N LYS A 461 -35.57 -7.06 7.63
CA LYS A 461 -34.87 -8.07 8.44
C LYS A 461 -33.77 -8.76 7.61
N LEU A 462 -32.59 -8.84 8.20
CA LEU A 462 -31.44 -9.60 7.71
C LEU A 462 -30.93 -10.51 8.82
N ASN A 463 -30.50 -11.72 8.43
CA ASN A 463 -29.76 -12.62 9.32
C ASN A 463 -28.26 -12.31 9.25
N LEU A 464 -27.49 -12.81 10.20
CA LEU A 464 -26.04 -12.66 10.21
C LEU A 464 -25.42 -13.20 8.90
N GLY A 465 -24.59 -12.38 8.26
CA GLY A 465 -23.96 -12.68 6.97
C GLY A 465 -24.87 -12.54 5.75
N GLN A 466 -26.13 -12.17 5.92
CA GLN A 466 -27.02 -11.82 4.83
C GLN A 466 -26.99 -10.33 4.54
N GLY A 467 -27.02 -10.02 3.25
CA GLY A 467 -27.14 -8.66 2.72
C GLY A 467 -27.98 -8.65 1.46
N VAL A 468 -27.92 -7.54 0.74
CA VAL A 468 -28.58 -7.38 -0.55
C VAL A 468 -27.53 -7.32 -1.63
N ASN A 469 -27.63 -8.21 -2.62
CA ASN A 469 -26.87 -8.10 -3.85
C ASN A 469 -27.52 -6.98 -4.67
N VAL A 470 -26.86 -5.82 -4.73
CA VAL A 470 -27.41 -4.61 -5.36
C VAL A 470 -27.55 -4.72 -6.88
N VAL A 471 -26.84 -5.67 -7.52
CA VAL A 471 -26.99 -5.93 -8.96
C VAL A 471 -28.28 -6.69 -9.25
N THR A 472 -28.68 -7.62 -8.38
CA THR A 472 -29.86 -8.46 -8.58
C THR A 472 -31.07 -8.04 -7.74
N GLY A 473 -30.90 -7.15 -6.78
CA GLY A 473 -31.93 -6.73 -5.82
C GLY A 473 -32.31 -7.79 -4.78
N LYS A 474 -31.65 -8.98 -4.78
CA LYS A 474 -32.03 -10.12 -3.94
C LYS A 474 -31.25 -10.18 -2.64
N LYS A 475 -31.91 -10.65 -1.57
CA LYS A 475 -31.22 -11.00 -0.32
C LYS A 475 -30.40 -12.28 -0.52
N VAL A 476 -29.10 -12.22 -0.19
CA VAL A 476 -28.17 -13.34 -0.35
C VAL A 476 -27.26 -13.47 0.88
N ASN A 477 -26.65 -14.64 1.07
CA ASN A 477 -25.48 -14.75 1.94
C ASN A 477 -24.29 -14.16 1.20
N MET A 478 -23.69 -13.09 1.75
CA MET A 478 -22.70 -12.28 1.05
C MET A 478 -21.48 -13.09 0.65
N ILE A 479 -20.87 -13.85 1.56
CA ILE A 479 -19.67 -14.65 1.28
C ILE A 479 -19.97 -15.73 0.22
N ARG A 480 -21.12 -16.44 0.34
CA ARG A 480 -21.50 -17.47 -0.66
C ARG A 480 -21.82 -16.88 -2.03
N ALA A 481 -22.26 -15.64 -2.07
CA ALA A 481 -22.52 -14.92 -3.32
C ALA A 481 -21.25 -14.26 -3.90
N GLY A 482 -20.08 -14.47 -3.26
CA GLY A 482 -18.83 -13.86 -3.64
C GLY A 482 -18.74 -12.37 -3.33
N ILE A 483 -19.61 -11.81 -2.49
CA ILE A 483 -19.60 -10.39 -2.07
C ILE A 483 -18.85 -10.31 -0.74
N ILE A 484 -17.61 -9.91 -0.80
CA ILE A 484 -16.64 -9.95 0.28
C ILE A 484 -15.85 -8.64 0.35
#